data_a1be347c4a944a1b52473eb7e21186c6
#
_entry.id   a1be347c4a944a1b52473eb7e21186c6
#
_cell.length_a   1.000
_cell.length_b   1.000
_cell.length_c   1.000
_cell.angle_alpha   90.00
_cell.angle_beta   90.00
_cell.angle_gamma   90.00
#
_symmetry.space_group_name_H-M   'P 1'
#
loop_
_entity.id
_entity.type
_entity.pdbx_description
1 polymer ?
#
loop_
_entity_poly.entity_id
_entity_poly.type
_entity_poly.pdbx_seq_one_letter_code
_entity_poly.pdbx_strand_id
1 'polypeptide(L)'
;MQDARQIDLKERQILEHEGHPLGGLLIHSGILRVAGHFPAANSEVTLAIVSAGNSLQLSKPRGCSALRLEAITACQLSFQAGEPADSTEAINHWLIHLHLVRQLIRSESRLIALLQLLIEEFGFRHRETYSLPFWLSHARMAEMIASSRSTVTRQLQTLREQNDVFLSASSGGFVVSNRLMELSPSALEAVSH
;
A
#
# COMPACT_ATOMS: atom_id res chain seq x y z
N MET A 1 13.43 31.66 1.47
CA MET A 1 13.20 30.40 0.78
C MET A 1 14.04 29.38 1.54
N GLN A 2 13.42 28.57 2.42
CA GLN A 2 14.13 27.45 3.03
C GLN A 2 14.24 26.37 1.95
N ASP A 3 15.48 25.95 1.69
CA ASP A 3 15.76 24.86 0.74
C ASP A 3 14.95 23.62 1.12
N ALA A 4 14.08 23.18 0.23
CA ALA A 4 13.38 21.91 0.37
C ALA A 4 14.43 20.80 0.39
N ARG A 5 14.65 20.18 1.55
CA ARG A 5 15.63 19.09 1.69
C ARG A 5 15.14 17.89 0.89
N GLN A 6 15.82 17.60 -0.21
CA GLN A 6 15.58 16.44 -1.03
C GLN A 6 16.23 15.21 -0.40
N ILE A 7 15.51 14.08 -0.44
CA ILE A 7 15.94 12.80 0.12
C ILE A 7 15.70 11.72 -0.92
N ASP A 8 16.74 10.93 -1.18
CA ASP A 8 16.66 9.75 -2.02
C ASP A 8 16.60 8.49 -1.13
N LEU A 9 15.57 7.67 -1.33
CA LEU A 9 15.40 6.39 -0.67
C LEU A 9 15.57 5.26 -1.68
N LYS A 10 16.41 4.29 -1.35
CA LYS A 10 16.50 3.03 -2.10
C LYS A 10 15.28 2.16 -1.80
N GLU A 11 14.96 1.24 -2.72
CA GLU A 11 13.93 0.22 -2.47
C GLU A 11 14.13 -0.47 -1.12
N ARG A 12 13.06 -0.62 -0.36
CA ARG A 12 13.00 -1.17 1.01
C ARG A 12 13.69 -0.33 2.09
N GLN A 13 14.21 0.82 1.75
CA GLN A 13 14.74 1.73 2.77
C GLN A 13 13.58 2.38 3.52
N ILE A 14 13.76 2.51 4.85
CA ILE A 14 12.78 3.13 5.75
C ILE A 14 13.39 4.40 6.30
N LEU A 15 12.65 5.49 6.23
CA LEU A 15 12.92 6.73 6.93
C LEU A 15 11.94 6.84 8.10
N GLU A 16 12.44 6.86 9.32
CA GLU A 16 11.62 7.11 10.52
C GLU A 16 11.50 8.60 10.80
N HIS A 17 10.30 8.98 11.15
CA HIS A 17 9.98 10.35 11.54
C HIS A 17 9.34 10.40 12.93
N GLU A 18 10.07 10.93 13.92
CA GLU A 18 9.69 10.91 15.34
C GLU A 18 8.84 12.09 15.81
N GLY A 19 8.54 13.08 14.96
CA GLY A 19 7.49 13.99 15.36
C GLY A 19 7.74 15.45 15.55
N HIS A 20 8.58 16.08 14.81
CA HIS A 20 8.37 17.51 14.56
C HIS A 20 7.21 17.70 13.57
N PRO A 21 6.40 18.79 13.68
CA PRO A 21 5.45 19.10 12.64
C PRO A 21 6.26 19.29 11.35
N LEU A 22 6.39 18.22 10.58
CA LEU A 22 6.88 18.35 9.24
C LEU A 22 5.80 19.09 8.48
N GLY A 23 6.22 20.02 7.66
CA GLY A 23 5.43 20.51 6.58
C GLY A 23 5.01 19.37 5.65
N GLY A 24 4.57 19.67 4.47
CA GLY A 24 4.20 18.65 3.49
C GLY A 24 5.37 17.80 3.07
N LEU A 25 5.10 16.54 2.79
CA LEU A 25 5.98 15.63 2.07
C LEU A 25 5.52 15.59 0.61
N LEU A 26 6.41 15.87 -0.33
CA LEU A 26 6.17 15.73 -1.76
C LEU A 26 6.95 14.54 -2.30
N ILE A 27 6.28 13.68 -3.04
CA ILE A 27 6.87 12.53 -3.72
C ILE A 27 7.16 12.92 -5.18
N HIS A 28 8.43 13.00 -5.56
CA HIS A 28 8.85 13.33 -6.92
C HIS A 28 8.90 12.11 -7.83
N SER A 29 9.32 10.96 -7.27
CA SER A 29 9.37 9.70 -8.01
C SER A 29 9.23 8.51 -7.07
N GLY A 30 8.83 7.36 -7.62
CA GLY A 30 8.69 6.11 -6.89
C GLY A 30 7.35 5.93 -6.20
N ILE A 31 7.28 4.86 -5.40
CA ILE A 31 6.10 4.47 -4.61
C ILE A 31 6.52 4.32 -3.15
N LEU A 32 5.83 5.03 -2.29
CA LEU A 32 6.12 5.14 -0.86
C LEU A 32 4.96 4.58 -0.04
N ARG A 33 5.27 3.74 0.95
CA ARG A 33 4.32 3.34 1.99
C ARG A 33 4.50 4.24 3.21
N VAL A 34 3.42 4.82 3.67
CA VAL A 34 3.35 5.56 4.94
C VAL A 34 2.70 4.67 5.98
N ALA A 35 3.37 4.46 7.11
CA ALA A 35 2.87 3.66 8.20
C ALA A 35 3.07 4.34 9.55
N GLY A 36 2.19 4.03 10.50
CA GLY A 36 2.31 4.42 11.90
C GLY A 36 2.83 3.25 12.75
N HIS A 37 3.78 3.52 13.62
CA HIS A 37 4.22 2.56 14.64
C HIS A 37 3.48 2.80 15.96
N PHE A 38 2.81 1.76 16.47
CA PHE A 38 1.98 1.80 17.68
C PHE A 38 2.58 0.86 18.74
N PRO A 39 3.44 1.36 19.64
CA PRO A 39 4.16 0.55 20.63
C PRO A 39 3.22 -0.25 21.55
N ALA A 40 2.10 0.35 21.98
CA ALA A 40 1.14 -0.31 22.86
C ALA A 40 0.54 -1.59 22.27
N ALA A 41 0.41 -1.64 20.93
CA ALA A 41 -0.08 -2.81 20.20
C ALA A 41 1.07 -3.66 19.62
N ASN A 42 2.32 -3.24 19.80
CA ASN A 42 3.51 -3.79 19.14
C ASN A 42 3.26 -4.02 17.63
N SER A 43 2.62 -3.06 17.01
CA SER A 43 2.16 -3.17 15.63
C SER A 43 2.57 -1.96 14.79
N GLU A 44 2.67 -2.21 13.51
CA GLU A 44 2.81 -1.19 12.47
C GLU A 44 1.56 -1.24 11.60
N VAL A 45 0.98 -0.10 11.32
CA VAL A 45 -0.26 0.02 10.53
C VAL A 45 0.00 0.87 9.30
N THR A 46 -0.30 0.35 8.13
CA THR A 46 -0.28 1.10 6.87
C THR A 46 -1.38 2.16 6.90
N LEU A 47 -0.98 3.41 6.68
CA LEU A 47 -1.87 4.56 6.59
C LEU A 47 -2.18 4.90 5.13
N ALA A 48 -1.17 4.80 4.24
CA ALA A 48 -1.32 5.04 2.81
C ALA A 48 -0.20 4.37 2.02
N ILE A 49 -0.45 4.14 0.72
CA ILE A 49 0.57 3.95 -0.30
C ILE A 49 0.39 5.06 -1.32
N VAL A 50 1.47 5.75 -1.66
CA VAL A 50 1.42 6.96 -2.51
C VAL A 50 2.51 6.92 -3.56
N SER A 51 2.26 7.56 -4.69
CA SER A 51 3.18 7.61 -5.82
C SER A 51 3.64 9.03 -6.14
N ALA A 52 4.49 9.15 -7.14
CA ALA A 52 4.93 10.44 -7.67
C ALA A 52 3.75 11.39 -7.97
N GLY A 53 3.93 12.65 -7.65
CA GLY A 53 2.91 13.69 -7.77
C GLY A 53 2.03 13.87 -6.53
N ASN A 54 2.01 12.91 -5.60
CA ASN A 54 1.27 13.08 -4.36
C ASN A 54 2.05 13.97 -3.37
N SER A 55 1.29 14.77 -2.64
CA SER A 55 1.76 15.49 -1.47
C SER A 55 0.99 15.05 -0.23
N LEU A 56 1.66 14.98 0.90
CA LEU A 56 1.08 14.50 2.15
C LEU A 56 1.37 15.48 3.28
N GLN A 57 0.36 15.75 4.10
CA GLN A 57 0.57 16.31 5.42
C GLN A 57 0.89 15.18 6.40
N LEU A 58 2.11 15.11 6.88
CA LEU A 58 2.51 14.10 7.84
C LEU A 58 2.11 14.54 9.26
N SER A 59 1.04 13.95 9.78
CA SER A 59 0.64 14.11 11.16
C SER A 59 0.59 12.74 11.84
N LYS A 60 1.13 12.64 13.05
CA LYS A 60 1.08 11.40 13.82
C LYS A 60 -0.32 11.18 14.40
N PRO A 61 -0.96 10.03 14.14
CA PRO A 61 -2.16 9.64 14.85
C PRO A 61 -1.90 9.50 16.35
N ARG A 62 -2.94 9.69 17.16
CA ARG A 62 -2.84 9.51 18.61
C ARG A 62 -2.37 8.09 18.94
N GLY A 63 -1.39 7.97 19.83
CA GLY A 63 -0.78 6.68 20.20
C GLY A 63 0.30 6.16 19.24
N CYS A 64 0.51 6.84 18.13
CA CYS A 64 1.61 6.56 17.21
C CYS A 64 2.92 7.18 17.76
N SER A 65 3.98 6.39 17.88
CA SER A 65 5.29 6.89 18.33
C SER A 65 6.10 7.50 17.20
N ALA A 66 6.05 6.89 16.01
CA ALA A 66 6.77 7.34 14.82
C ALA A 66 5.97 7.05 13.55
N LEU A 67 6.14 7.89 12.54
CA LEU A 67 5.76 7.56 11.17
C LEU A 67 6.94 6.91 10.47
N ARG A 68 6.67 5.86 9.69
CA ARG A 68 7.63 5.15 8.86
C ARG A 68 7.31 5.35 7.40
N LEU A 69 8.26 5.91 6.70
CA LEU A 69 8.21 6.13 5.26
C LEU A 69 9.05 5.04 4.60
N GLU A 70 8.41 3.99 4.12
CA GLU A 70 9.06 2.84 3.48
C GLU A 70 9.00 2.97 1.96
N ALA A 71 10.15 3.04 1.31
CA ALA A 71 10.24 3.06 -0.15
C ALA A 71 9.92 1.67 -0.71
N ILE A 72 8.75 1.51 -1.34
CA ILE A 72 8.37 0.26 -2.03
C ILE A 72 9.22 0.09 -3.30
N THR A 73 9.41 1.18 -4.03
CA THR A 73 10.39 1.31 -5.12
C THR A 73 11.39 2.41 -4.75
N ALA A 74 12.46 2.59 -5.49
CA ALA A 74 13.35 3.74 -5.27
C ALA A 74 12.53 5.04 -5.35
N CYS A 75 12.65 5.90 -4.33
CA CYS A 75 11.86 7.13 -4.19
C CYS A 75 12.76 8.36 -4.07
N GLN A 76 12.26 9.46 -4.63
CA GLN A 76 12.80 10.78 -4.43
C GLN A 76 11.75 11.65 -3.77
N LEU A 77 12.08 12.23 -2.63
CA LEU A 77 11.16 12.95 -1.74
C LEU A 77 11.70 14.34 -1.42
N SER A 78 10.82 15.29 -1.10
CA SER A 78 11.22 16.53 -0.45
C SER A 78 10.24 16.92 0.65
N PHE A 79 10.78 17.52 1.72
CA PHE A 79 9.97 18.12 2.77
C PHE A 79 9.79 19.61 2.49
N GLN A 80 8.56 20.07 2.58
CA GLN A 80 8.18 21.45 2.37
C GLN A 80 7.71 22.06 3.68
N ALA A 81 8.06 23.32 3.94
CA ALA A 81 7.51 24.07 5.06
C ALA A 81 6.07 24.50 4.73
N GLY A 82 5.11 24.18 5.62
CA GLY A 82 3.69 24.54 5.45
C GLY A 82 2.81 23.36 5.03
N GLU A 83 1.52 23.58 5.03
CA GLU A 83 0.55 22.58 4.59
C GLU A 83 0.49 22.54 3.06
N PRO A 84 0.69 21.37 2.43
CA PRO A 84 0.39 21.22 1.01
C PRO A 84 -1.12 21.33 0.79
N ALA A 85 -1.53 22.02 -0.26
CA ALA A 85 -2.93 22.36 -0.52
C ALA A 85 -3.89 21.12 -0.63
N ASP A 86 -3.37 19.92 -0.99
CA ASP A 86 -4.18 18.73 -1.29
C ASP A 86 -3.78 17.49 -0.47
N SER A 87 -3.17 17.67 0.70
CA SER A 87 -2.43 16.61 1.38
C SER A 87 -3.23 15.55 2.13
N THR A 88 -4.47 15.84 2.48
CA THR A 88 -5.24 14.99 3.40
C THR A 88 -6.00 13.86 2.68
N GLU A 89 -6.26 14.01 1.39
CA GLU A 89 -7.11 13.09 0.66
C GLU A 89 -6.51 11.70 0.48
N ALA A 90 -5.22 11.59 0.18
CA ALA A 90 -4.59 10.30 -0.08
C ALA A 90 -4.60 9.37 1.15
N ILE A 91 -4.33 9.90 2.35
CA ILE A 91 -4.38 9.10 3.60
C ILE A 91 -5.83 8.69 3.89
N ASN A 92 -6.78 9.60 3.79
CA ASN A 92 -8.19 9.30 4.03
C ASN A 92 -8.71 8.27 3.03
N HIS A 93 -8.38 8.42 1.74
CA HIS A 93 -8.71 7.46 0.69
C HIS A 93 -8.24 6.05 1.06
N TRP A 94 -6.94 5.90 1.38
CA TRP A 94 -6.37 4.61 1.75
C TRP A 94 -6.98 4.02 3.01
N LEU A 95 -7.18 4.82 4.06
CA LEU A 95 -7.79 4.35 5.31
C LEU A 95 -9.21 3.84 5.09
N ILE A 96 -10.01 4.54 4.28
CA ILE A 96 -11.37 4.11 3.94
C ILE A 96 -11.33 2.78 3.17
N HIS A 97 -10.51 2.66 2.12
CA HIS A 97 -10.43 1.44 1.32
C HIS A 97 -9.90 0.25 2.11
N LEU A 98 -8.84 0.44 2.92
CA LEU A 98 -8.34 -0.63 3.80
C LEU A 98 -9.39 -1.01 4.87
N HIS A 99 -10.17 -0.06 5.37
CA HIS A 99 -11.27 -0.38 6.27
C HIS A 99 -12.31 -1.25 5.57
N LEU A 100 -12.76 -0.89 4.36
CA LEU A 100 -13.71 -1.68 3.57
C LEU A 100 -13.17 -3.09 3.25
N VAL A 101 -11.92 -3.20 2.84
CA VAL A 101 -11.25 -4.50 2.63
C VAL A 101 -11.33 -5.37 3.89
N ARG A 102 -11.07 -4.80 5.06
CA ARG A 102 -11.10 -5.53 6.35
C ARG A 102 -12.50 -5.92 6.81
N GLN A 103 -13.56 -5.29 6.27
CA GLN A 103 -14.94 -5.68 6.56
C GLN A 103 -15.36 -6.99 5.88
N LEU A 104 -14.67 -7.41 4.84
CA LEU A 104 -14.94 -8.71 4.23
C LEU A 104 -14.64 -9.84 5.23
N ILE A 105 -15.51 -10.87 5.25
CA ILE A 105 -15.46 -11.94 6.26
C ILE A 105 -14.22 -12.82 6.03
N ARG A 106 -14.02 -13.24 4.77
CA ARG A 106 -12.96 -14.19 4.42
C ARG A 106 -11.65 -13.49 4.16
N SER A 107 -10.56 -14.05 4.67
CA SER A 107 -9.22 -13.53 4.42
C SER A 107 -8.80 -13.63 2.95
N GLU A 108 -9.34 -14.59 2.19
CA GLU A 108 -9.15 -14.71 0.75
C GLU A 108 -9.79 -13.54 0.01
N SER A 109 -11.05 -13.22 0.32
CA SER A 109 -11.77 -12.07 -0.23
C SER A 109 -11.04 -10.77 0.07
N ARG A 110 -10.50 -10.63 1.29
CA ARG A 110 -9.67 -9.47 1.67
C ARG A 110 -8.40 -9.36 0.84
N LEU A 111 -7.74 -10.49 0.58
CA LEU A 111 -6.52 -10.48 -0.25
C LEU A 111 -6.84 -10.10 -1.69
N ILE A 112 -7.90 -10.66 -2.28
CA ILE A 112 -8.33 -10.32 -3.64
C ILE A 112 -8.70 -8.83 -3.72
N ALA A 113 -9.49 -8.32 -2.78
CA ALA A 113 -9.88 -6.90 -2.75
C ALA A 113 -8.65 -5.98 -2.57
N LEU A 114 -7.65 -6.38 -1.78
CA LEU A 114 -6.39 -5.64 -1.68
C LEU A 114 -5.63 -5.64 -3.01
N LEU A 115 -5.56 -6.78 -3.72
CA LEU A 115 -4.90 -6.85 -5.02
C LEU A 115 -5.62 -5.98 -6.06
N GLN A 116 -6.96 -6.00 -6.06
CA GLN A 116 -7.76 -5.12 -6.92
C GLN A 116 -7.47 -3.65 -6.63
N LEU A 117 -7.50 -3.23 -5.35
CA LEU A 117 -7.18 -1.86 -4.94
C LEU A 117 -5.78 -1.44 -5.40
N LEU A 118 -4.77 -2.29 -5.21
CA LEU A 118 -3.40 -2.00 -5.65
C LEU A 118 -3.29 -1.85 -7.17
N ILE A 119 -4.01 -2.67 -7.92
CA ILE A 119 -4.04 -2.58 -9.39
C ILE A 119 -4.79 -1.33 -9.85
N GLU A 120 -5.89 -0.95 -9.22
CA GLU A 120 -6.62 0.27 -9.53
C GLU A 120 -5.77 1.52 -9.30
N GLU A 121 -4.98 1.55 -8.24
CA GLU A 121 -4.14 2.70 -7.87
C GLU A 121 -2.82 2.79 -8.66
N PHE A 122 -2.19 1.65 -8.95
CA PHE A 122 -0.81 1.64 -9.46
C PHE A 122 -0.62 0.72 -10.67
N GLY A 123 -1.64 0.00 -11.08
CA GLY A 123 -1.54 -1.03 -12.10
C GLY A 123 -1.61 -0.51 -13.52
N PHE A 124 -1.14 -1.32 -14.44
CA PHE A 124 -1.23 -1.09 -15.87
C PHE A 124 -1.99 -2.25 -16.53
N ARG A 125 -2.95 -1.93 -17.38
CA ARG A 125 -3.70 -2.94 -18.15
C ARG A 125 -2.93 -3.38 -19.37
N HIS A 126 -2.82 -4.71 -19.54
CA HIS A 126 -2.23 -5.35 -20.71
C HIS A 126 -3.21 -6.36 -21.31
N ARG A 127 -3.99 -5.97 -22.30
CA ARG A 127 -5.02 -6.82 -22.96
C ARG A 127 -5.91 -7.55 -21.93
N GLU A 128 -5.56 -8.78 -21.55
CA GLU A 128 -6.33 -9.64 -20.65
C GLU A 128 -5.73 -9.78 -19.23
N THR A 129 -4.74 -8.96 -18.91
CA THR A 129 -4.09 -8.99 -17.60
C THR A 129 -3.80 -7.58 -17.12
N TYR A 130 -3.51 -7.48 -15.83
CA TYR A 130 -3.05 -6.25 -15.19
C TYR A 130 -1.70 -6.51 -14.53
N SER A 131 -0.76 -5.59 -14.68
CA SER A 131 0.54 -5.66 -14.02
C SER A 131 0.67 -4.61 -12.93
N LEU A 132 1.18 -5.02 -11.78
CA LEU A 132 1.61 -4.12 -10.71
C LEU A 132 3.15 -3.99 -10.78
N PRO A 133 3.70 -2.76 -10.84
CA PRO A 133 5.14 -2.57 -11.08
C PRO A 133 6.03 -2.84 -9.85
N PHE A 134 5.47 -3.35 -8.77
CA PHE A 134 6.19 -3.64 -7.53
C PHE A 134 5.63 -4.87 -6.82
N TRP A 135 6.36 -5.37 -5.84
CA TRP A 135 5.95 -6.45 -4.96
C TRP A 135 5.82 -5.97 -3.51
N LEU A 136 4.68 -6.25 -2.89
CA LEU A 136 4.54 -6.14 -1.44
C LEU A 136 4.90 -7.47 -0.77
N SER A 137 5.66 -7.42 0.32
CA SER A 137 5.93 -8.63 1.09
C SER A 137 4.64 -9.23 1.65
N HIS A 138 4.60 -10.55 1.82
CA HIS A 138 3.45 -11.23 2.42
C HIS A 138 3.12 -10.69 3.83
N ALA A 139 4.13 -10.22 4.56
CA ALA A 139 3.93 -9.59 5.87
C ALA A 139 3.18 -8.25 5.76
N ARG A 140 3.50 -7.42 4.73
CA ARG A 140 2.81 -6.16 4.49
C ARG A 140 1.37 -6.38 4.03
N MET A 141 1.14 -7.32 3.09
CA MET A 141 -0.22 -7.69 2.69
C MET A 141 -1.03 -8.20 3.88
N ALA A 142 -0.43 -9.06 4.73
CA ALA A 142 -1.08 -9.62 5.90
C ALA A 142 -1.50 -8.54 6.92
N GLU A 143 -0.64 -7.56 7.17
CA GLU A 143 -0.95 -6.40 8.01
C GLU A 143 -2.13 -5.61 7.41
N MET A 144 -2.09 -5.29 6.11
CA MET A 144 -3.11 -4.49 5.45
C MET A 144 -4.49 -5.15 5.48
N ILE A 145 -4.58 -6.47 5.36
CA ILE A 145 -5.84 -7.23 5.36
C ILE A 145 -6.22 -7.81 6.73
N ALA A 146 -5.51 -7.46 7.80
CA ALA A 146 -5.70 -8.02 9.14
C ALA A 146 -5.71 -9.57 9.15
N SER A 147 -4.64 -10.18 8.59
CA SER A 147 -4.47 -11.62 8.48
C SER A 147 -3.05 -12.04 8.91
N SER A 148 -2.75 -13.34 8.86
CA SER A 148 -1.40 -13.83 9.12
C SER A 148 -0.58 -13.92 7.83
N ARG A 149 0.76 -13.78 7.95
CA ARG A 149 1.69 -13.99 6.84
C ARG A 149 1.55 -15.38 6.21
N SER A 150 1.35 -16.40 7.03
CA SER A 150 1.17 -17.78 6.56
C SER A 150 -0.12 -17.96 5.75
N THR A 151 -1.21 -17.31 6.18
CA THR A 151 -2.48 -17.29 5.44
C THR A 151 -2.31 -16.64 4.09
N VAL A 152 -1.69 -15.45 4.02
CA VAL A 152 -1.42 -14.75 2.76
C VAL A 152 -0.56 -15.61 1.84
N THR A 153 0.50 -16.25 2.38
CA THR A 153 1.38 -17.12 1.58
C THR A 153 0.59 -18.26 0.92
N ARG A 154 -0.27 -18.95 1.69
CA ARG A 154 -1.10 -20.05 1.18
C ARG A 154 -2.11 -19.57 0.14
N GLN A 155 -2.79 -18.46 0.39
CA GLN A 155 -3.78 -17.89 -0.53
C GLN A 155 -3.14 -17.44 -1.85
N LEU A 156 -1.98 -16.77 -1.80
CA LEU A 156 -1.24 -16.42 -3.02
C LEU A 156 -0.79 -17.66 -3.80
N GLN A 157 -0.43 -18.74 -3.12
CA GLN A 157 -0.13 -20.00 -3.80
C GLN A 157 -1.37 -20.55 -4.52
N THR A 158 -2.54 -20.59 -3.85
CA THR A 158 -3.80 -21.00 -4.49
C THR A 158 -4.13 -20.14 -5.70
N LEU A 159 -4.02 -18.82 -5.61
CA LEU A 159 -4.26 -17.92 -6.75
C LEU A 159 -3.27 -18.14 -7.90
N ARG A 160 -2.04 -18.55 -7.62
CA ARG A 160 -1.05 -18.92 -8.65
C ARG A 160 -1.43 -20.25 -9.33
N GLU A 161 -1.86 -21.25 -8.57
CA GLU A 161 -2.33 -22.51 -9.10
C GLU A 161 -3.57 -22.36 -9.98
N GLN A 162 -4.41 -21.35 -9.68
CA GLN A 162 -5.58 -20.96 -10.48
C GLN A 162 -5.24 -20.08 -11.68
N ASN A 163 -3.99 -19.72 -11.88
CA ASN A 163 -3.53 -18.79 -12.90
C ASN A 163 -4.12 -17.38 -12.78
N ASP A 164 -4.44 -16.92 -11.57
CA ASP A 164 -4.96 -15.58 -11.33
C ASP A 164 -3.89 -14.57 -10.92
N VAL A 165 -2.76 -15.06 -10.38
CA VAL A 165 -1.63 -14.22 -9.99
C VAL A 165 -0.32 -14.83 -10.47
N PHE A 166 0.53 -14.05 -11.12
CA PHE A 166 1.84 -14.47 -11.60
C PHE A 166 2.92 -13.51 -11.13
N LEU A 167 4.14 -14.00 -10.97
CA LEU A 167 5.31 -13.13 -10.80
C LEU A 167 5.73 -12.59 -12.17
N SER A 168 5.87 -11.27 -12.27
CA SER A 168 6.45 -10.64 -13.46
C SER A 168 7.95 -10.85 -13.50
N ALA A 169 8.44 -11.52 -14.53
CA ALA A 169 9.87 -11.72 -14.73
C ALA A 169 10.61 -10.40 -15.07
N SER A 170 9.90 -9.40 -15.59
CA SER A 170 10.51 -8.17 -16.12
C SER A 170 10.45 -6.99 -15.16
N SER A 171 9.44 -6.90 -14.29
CA SER A 171 9.20 -5.70 -13.46
C SER A 171 9.45 -5.91 -11.96
N GLY A 172 9.75 -7.14 -11.52
CA GLY A 172 9.86 -7.46 -10.09
C GLY A 172 8.52 -7.36 -9.33
N GLY A 173 7.43 -7.13 -10.04
CA GLY A 173 6.07 -7.04 -9.51
C GLY A 173 5.26 -8.31 -9.77
N PHE A 174 3.94 -8.16 -9.84
CA PHE A 174 3.08 -9.28 -10.21
C PHE A 174 2.05 -8.90 -11.27
N VAL A 175 1.55 -9.93 -11.96
CA VAL A 175 0.50 -9.85 -12.97
C VAL A 175 -0.74 -10.52 -12.41
N VAL A 176 -1.88 -9.88 -12.61
CA VAL A 176 -3.20 -10.35 -12.16
C VAL A 176 -4.07 -10.61 -13.38
N SER A 177 -4.84 -11.69 -13.36
CA SER A 177 -5.78 -12.03 -14.43
C SER A 177 -6.95 -11.04 -14.50
N ASN A 178 -7.54 -10.90 -15.69
CA ASN A 178 -8.77 -10.13 -15.87
C ASN A 178 -9.91 -10.72 -15.01
N ARG A 179 -9.98 -12.06 -14.91
CA ARG A 179 -10.95 -12.76 -14.07
C ARG A 179 -10.93 -12.27 -12.62
N LEU A 180 -9.75 -12.12 -12.03
CA LEU A 180 -9.63 -11.68 -10.63
C LEU A 180 -10.08 -10.23 -10.46
N MET A 181 -9.85 -9.37 -11.46
CA MET A 181 -10.30 -7.98 -11.43
C MET A 181 -11.82 -7.82 -11.60
N GLU A 182 -12.50 -8.78 -12.23
CA GLU A 182 -13.95 -8.79 -12.44
C GLU A 182 -14.74 -9.36 -11.25
N LEU A 183 -14.07 -10.01 -10.29
CA LEU A 183 -14.71 -10.53 -9.10
C LEU A 183 -15.27 -9.39 -8.23
N SER A 184 -16.59 -9.36 -8.04
CA SER A 184 -17.15 -8.42 -7.08
C SER A 184 -16.91 -8.89 -5.63
N PRO A 185 -16.71 -7.99 -4.68
CA PRO A 185 -16.56 -8.35 -3.26
C PRO A 185 -17.74 -9.21 -2.74
N SER A 186 -18.96 -8.92 -3.17
CA SER A 186 -20.16 -9.70 -2.83
C SER A 186 -20.13 -11.12 -3.40
N ALA A 187 -19.59 -11.32 -4.62
CA ALA A 187 -19.41 -12.65 -5.20
C ALA A 187 -18.34 -13.45 -4.44
N LEU A 188 -17.30 -12.79 -3.92
CA LEU A 188 -16.27 -13.43 -3.11
C LEU A 188 -16.79 -13.99 -1.77
N GLU A 189 -17.85 -13.38 -1.21
CA GLU A 189 -18.47 -13.86 0.03
C GLU A 189 -19.51 -14.96 -0.21
N ALA A 190 -20.12 -15.03 -1.42
CA ALA A 190 -21.21 -15.95 -1.74
C ALA A 190 -20.80 -17.40 -2.09
N VAL A 191 -19.54 -17.67 -2.36
CA VAL A 191 -19.03 -18.99 -2.86
C VAL A 191 -18.92 -20.06 -1.76
N SER A 192 -19.71 -20.00 -0.67
CA SER A 192 -19.69 -21.03 0.36
C SER A 192 -21.04 -21.23 1.03
N HIS A 193 -21.91 -21.89 0.33
CA HIS A 193 -22.98 -22.67 0.94
C HIS A 193 -23.05 -24.05 0.26
#